data_82971463d1939e51f528ac26b6d499c7
#
_entry.id   82971463d1939e51f528ac26b6d499c7
#
_cell.length_a   1.000
_cell.length_b   1.000
_cell.length_c   1.000
_cell.angle_alpha   90.00
_cell.angle_beta   90.00
_cell.angle_gamma   90.00
#
_symmetry.space_group_name_H-M   'P 1'
#
loop_
_entity.id
_entity.type
_entity.pdbx_description
1 polymer ?
#
loop_
_entity_poly.entity_id
_entity_poly.type
_entity_poly.pdbx_seq_one_letter_code
_entity_poly.pdbx_strand_id
1 'polypeptide(L)'
;MKYITALLLAGLAAGTLSVAQAEPSANTLSQHKVPPMEVSSETRYEPQFVKVLGSRMAYVEAGNGDPILFLHGQPTSSYLWRNIMPHLEGQGRVIAPDNIGFGRSDQPDLDYTFGDHYRYFDAFVKKLRLRNITLVVHDWGSGLGLHYARLNPDNVKAIVTMESIIAPLIPAESYEALPKELGDFFRTVRDPAQGRKLLIEDNFFVEGALPGFISRPLDQAAHDVYREPFLEKSSRKQVNQWPNEMPIGRVPQQTHDIVSAYNAWLETTDTPWLFLYASPGALNPPAAAEYWTARAQNIETAYIGAGLHYVQEDQPYAIGRAISDWYRRLEAEK
;
A
#
# COMPACT_ATOMS: atom_id res chain seq x y z
N MET A 1 24.99 -10.12 -4.96
CA MET A 1 23.71 -9.95 -5.67
C MET A 1 22.89 -11.24 -5.77
N LYS A 2 23.44 -12.39 -6.22
CA LYS A 2 22.67 -13.65 -6.30
C LYS A 2 22.21 -14.26 -4.96
N TYR A 3 22.77 -13.85 -3.83
CA TYR A 3 22.48 -14.45 -2.51
C TYR A 3 21.31 -13.79 -1.76
N ILE A 4 21.01 -12.50 -2.02
CA ILE A 4 19.91 -11.78 -1.33
C ILE A 4 18.57 -12.14 -1.98
N THR A 5 18.52 -12.29 -3.29
CA THR A 5 17.32 -12.76 -4.00
C THR A 5 16.97 -14.21 -3.67
N ALA A 6 17.96 -15.05 -3.40
CA ALA A 6 17.76 -16.44 -2.99
C ALA A 6 17.28 -16.58 -1.52
N LEU A 7 17.64 -15.65 -0.64
CA LEU A 7 17.19 -15.64 0.75
C LEU A 7 15.71 -15.27 0.90
N LEU A 8 15.20 -14.38 0.06
CA LEU A 8 13.78 -13.99 0.06
C LEU A 8 12.84 -15.06 -0.53
N LEU A 9 13.36 -15.95 -1.40
CA LEU A 9 12.59 -17.02 -2.03
C LEU A 9 12.68 -18.38 -1.30
N ALA A 10 13.65 -18.59 -0.43
CA ALA A 10 13.88 -19.89 0.23
C ALA A 10 13.07 -20.11 1.52
N GLY A 11 12.52 -19.06 2.14
CA GLY A 11 11.73 -19.13 3.38
C GLY A 11 10.30 -19.67 3.23
N LEU A 12 9.80 -19.83 2.03
CA LEU A 12 8.41 -20.21 1.74
C LEU A 12 8.17 -21.73 1.57
N ALA A 13 9.19 -22.58 1.74
CA ALA A 13 9.10 -24.00 1.38
C ALA A 13 9.33 -25.00 2.52
N ALA A 14 9.14 -24.68 3.80
CA ALA A 14 9.25 -25.69 4.85
C ALA A 14 8.34 -25.44 6.05
N GLY A 15 7.15 -26.01 6.00
CA GLY A 15 6.24 -26.04 7.16
C GLY A 15 4.91 -26.74 6.85
N THR A 16 4.95 -28.02 6.44
CA THR A 16 3.73 -28.84 6.39
C THR A 16 3.37 -29.31 7.79
N LEU A 17 2.61 -28.52 8.52
CA LEU A 17 1.78 -29.01 9.61
C LEU A 17 0.39 -29.26 9.06
N SER A 18 0.04 -30.54 8.95
CA SER A 18 -1.31 -31.02 8.59
C SER A 18 -2.28 -30.58 9.69
N VAL A 19 -3.02 -29.51 9.41
CA VAL A 19 -4.26 -29.20 10.12
C VAL A 19 -5.39 -29.44 9.14
N ALA A 20 -6.31 -30.32 9.52
CA ALA A 20 -7.49 -30.61 8.72
C ALA A 20 -8.25 -29.31 8.40
N GLN A 21 -8.29 -28.96 7.12
CA GLN A 21 -9.03 -27.81 6.62
C GLN A 21 -10.53 -28.10 6.72
N ALA A 22 -11.22 -27.39 7.57
CA ALA A 22 -12.65 -27.15 7.37
C ALA A 22 -12.75 -26.12 6.23
N GLU A 23 -13.30 -26.53 5.08
CA GLU A 23 -13.59 -25.61 3.99
C GLU A 23 -14.61 -24.55 4.45
N PRO A 24 -14.35 -23.25 4.27
CA PRO A 24 -15.37 -22.23 4.51
C PRO A 24 -16.46 -22.40 3.45
N SER A 25 -17.71 -22.42 3.91
CA SER A 25 -18.91 -22.51 3.08
C SER A 25 -18.85 -21.47 1.95
N ALA A 26 -18.75 -21.95 0.73
CA ALA A 26 -18.73 -21.14 -0.48
C ALA A 26 -20.08 -20.40 -0.62
N ASN A 27 -20.05 -19.12 -0.35
CA ASN A 27 -21.10 -18.21 -0.79
C ASN A 27 -20.90 -18.04 -2.31
N THR A 28 -21.85 -18.53 -3.08
CA THR A 28 -21.82 -18.71 -4.52
C THR A 28 -21.75 -17.37 -5.25
N LEU A 29 -20.56 -16.80 -5.39
CA LEU A 29 -20.30 -15.81 -6.42
C LEU A 29 -20.18 -16.56 -7.75
N SER A 30 -21.08 -16.24 -8.66
CA SER A 30 -21.18 -16.75 -10.01
C SER A 30 -19.78 -16.96 -10.61
N GLN A 31 -19.44 -18.24 -10.90
CA GLN A 31 -18.21 -18.62 -11.61
C GLN A 31 -18.33 -18.24 -13.09
N HIS A 32 -18.27 -16.96 -13.40
CA HIS A 32 -17.89 -16.56 -14.73
C HIS A 32 -16.36 -16.71 -14.78
N LYS A 33 -15.88 -17.70 -15.53
CA LYS A 33 -14.49 -17.80 -15.97
C LYS A 33 -14.17 -16.55 -16.78
N VAL A 34 -13.71 -15.51 -16.10
CA VAL A 34 -13.07 -14.38 -16.77
C VAL A 34 -11.75 -14.91 -17.30
N PRO A 35 -11.45 -14.82 -18.60
CA PRO A 35 -10.14 -15.18 -19.12
C PRO A 35 -9.07 -14.42 -18.34
N PRO A 36 -7.84 -14.95 -18.18
CA PRO A 36 -6.76 -14.24 -17.54
C PRO A 36 -6.55 -12.93 -18.29
N MET A 37 -7.02 -11.83 -17.72
CA MET A 37 -6.83 -10.52 -18.33
C MET A 37 -5.36 -10.14 -18.12
N GLU A 38 -4.70 -9.81 -19.21
CA GLU A 38 -3.34 -9.33 -19.21
C GLU A 38 -3.29 -8.03 -18.39
N VAL A 39 -2.42 -7.99 -17.38
CA VAL A 39 -2.23 -6.77 -16.57
C VAL A 39 -1.50 -5.76 -17.44
N SER A 40 -2.19 -4.69 -17.82
CA SER A 40 -1.66 -3.69 -18.73
C SER A 40 -0.53 -2.87 -18.10
N SER A 41 0.55 -2.65 -18.84
CA SER A 41 1.57 -1.66 -18.52
C SER A 41 1.17 -0.23 -18.95
N GLU A 42 0.12 -0.07 -19.74
CA GLU A 42 -0.37 1.23 -20.17
C GLU A 42 -1.21 1.90 -19.10
N THR A 43 -1.14 3.23 -19.02
CA THR A 43 -2.05 4.06 -18.25
C THR A 43 -2.82 4.99 -19.18
N ARG A 44 -4.13 5.12 -18.95
CA ARG A 44 -4.97 6.06 -19.68
C ARG A 44 -5.14 7.40 -18.97
N TYR A 45 -4.51 7.54 -17.81
CA TYR A 45 -4.64 8.73 -16.98
C TYR A 45 -3.52 9.73 -17.27
N GLU A 46 -3.91 10.92 -17.65
CA GLU A 46 -2.99 12.04 -17.82
C GLU A 46 -2.67 12.67 -16.45
N PRO A 47 -1.40 12.95 -16.15
CA PRO A 47 -1.02 13.57 -14.90
C PRO A 47 -1.50 15.02 -14.82
N GLN A 48 -2.06 15.36 -13.68
CA GLN A 48 -2.35 16.73 -13.28
C GLN A 48 -1.40 17.17 -12.19
N PHE A 49 -1.26 18.47 -11.99
CA PHE A 49 -0.35 19.02 -11.01
C PHE A 49 -1.03 20.06 -10.13
N VAL A 50 -0.76 19.99 -8.84
CA VAL A 50 -1.23 20.97 -7.86
C VAL A 50 -0.06 21.46 -7.00
N LYS A 51 -0.02 22.77 -6.75
CA LYS A 51 1.01 23.37 -5.89
C LYS A 51 0.63 23.20 -4.42
N VAL A 52 1.47 22.48 -3.68
CA VAL A 52 1.32 22.14 -2.26
C VAL A 52 2.62 22.50 -1.52
N LEU A 53 2.55 23.31 -0.50
CA LEU A 53 3.70 23.72 0.34
C LEU A 53 4.93 24.18 -0.46
N GLY A 54 4.69 24.83 -1.62
CA GLY A 54 5.76 25.35 -2.47
C GLY A 54 6.20 24.41 -3.61
N SER A 55 5.92 23.12 -3.52
CA SER A 55 6.25 22.09 -4.51
C SER A 55 5.04 21.71 -5.35
N ARG A 56 5.26 21.11 -6.52
CA ARG A 56 4.20 20.50 -7.33
C ARG A 56 4.02 19.05 -6.87
N MET A 57 2.79 18.67 -6.56
CA MET A 57 2.40 17.27 -6.45
C MET A 57 1.65 16.87 -7.72
N ALA A 58 2.07 15.75 -8.32
CA ALA A 58 1.35 15.13 -9.40
C ALA A 58 0.22 14.27 -8.86
N TYR A 59 -0.84 14.12 -9.64
CA TYR A 59 -1.92 13.17 -9.39
C TYR A 59 -2.62 12.84 -10.69
N VAL A 60 -3.33 11.73 -10.70
CA VAL A 60 -4.24 11.37 -11.78
C VAL A 60 -5.66 11.29 -11.24
N GLU A 61 -6.65 11.60 -12.07
CA GLU A 61 -8.05 11.52 -11.68
C GLU A 61 -8.99 11.20 -12.85
N ALA A 62 -10.12 10.62 -12.53
CA ALA A 62 -11.23 10.40 -13.46
C ALA A 62 -12.56 10.28 -12.68
N GLY A 63 -13.69 10.30 -13.40
CA GLY A 63 -15.01 10.20 -12.79
C GLY A 63 -15.44 11.47 -12.06
N ASN A 64 -16.58 11.37 -11.38
CA ASN A 64 -17.22 12.49 -10.67
C ASN A 64 -17.91 11.97 -9.40
N GLY A 65 -18.19 12.85 -8.45
CA GLY A 65 -18.85 12.50 -7.18
C GLY A 65 -17.89 12.51 -6.00
N ASP A 66 -18.21 11.72 -4.99
CA ASP A 66 -17.38 11.59 -3.78
C ASP A 66 -15.99 11.03 -4.13
N PRO A 67 -14.92 11.56 -3.53
CA PRO A 67 -13.59 11.14 -3.84
C PRO A 67 -13.29 9.71 -3.33
N ILE A 68 -12.75 8.89 -4.22
CA ILE A 68 -12.12 7.62 -3.91
C ILE A 68 -10.61 7.85 -4.08
N LEU A 69 -9.89 7.96 -2.97
CA LEU A 69 -8.51 8.42 -2.92
C LEU A 69 -7.56 7.24 -2.71
N PHE A 70 -6.72 6.98 -3.72
CA PHE A 70 -5.79 5.88 -3.77
C PHE A 70 -4.40 6.33 -3.33
N LEU A 71 -3.88 5.76 -2.23
CA LEU A 71 -2.57 6.13 -1.68
C LEU A 71 -1.59 4.99 -1.83
N HIS A 72 -0.55 5.24 -2.62
CA HIS A 72 0.57 4.32 -2.83
C HIS A 72 1.63 4.44 -1.73
N GLY A 73 2.55 3.48 -1.71
CA GLY A 73 3.75 3.50 -0.87
C GLY A 73 5.05 3.40 -1.67
N GLN A 74 6.05 2.79 -1.08
CA GLN A 74 7.38 2.67 -1.63
C GLN A 74 7.52 1.44 -2.55
N PRO A 75 8.28 1.52 -3.64
CA PRO A 75 8.82 2.70 -4.33
C PRO A 75 7.92 3.14 -5.49
N THR A 76 6.62 3.01 -5.32
CA THR A 76 5.62 3.14 -6.38
C THR A 76 5.11 4.59 -6.56
N SER A 77 4.03 4.75 -7.31
CA SER A 77 3.38 6.02 -7.60
C SER A 77 1.89 5.78 -7.89
N SER A 78 1.17 6.80 -8.32
CA SER A 78 -0.20 6.68 -8.83
C SER A 78 -0.37 5.60 -9.91
N TYR A 79 0.71 5.30 -10.64
CA TYR A 79 0.74 4.26 -11.66
C TYR A 79 0.37 2.86 -11.14
N LEU A 80 0.63 2.57 -9.86
CA LEU A 80 0.23 1.31 -9.20
C LEU A 80 -1.27 1.02 -9.35
N TRP A 81 -2.09 2.05 -9.43
CA TRP A 81 -3.54 1.97 -9.43
C TRP A 81 -4.18 1.92 -10.83
N ARG A 82 -3.36 1.99 -11.91
CA ARG A 82 -3.81 2.10 -13.30
C ARG A 82 -4.83 1.06 -13.76
N ASN A 83 -4.70 -0.18 -13.25
CA ASN A 83 -5.60 -1.29 -13.58
C ASN A 83 -6.75 -1.47 -12.57
N ILE A 84 -6.79 -0.69 -11.49
CA ILE A 84 -7.81 -0.76 -10.43
C ILE A 84 -8.80 0.39 -10.55
N MET A 85 -8.34 1.62 -10.70
CA MET A 85 -9.17 2.82 -10.82
C MET A 85 -10.30 2.69 -11.86
N PRO A 86 -10.10 2.05 -13.04
CA PRO A 86 -11.15 1.88 -14.03
C PRO A 86 -12.42 1.19 -13.53
N HIS A 87 -12.32 0.36 -12.50
CA HIS A 87 -13.48 -0.33 -11.91
C HIS A 87 -14.40 0.59 -11.10
N LEU A 88 -13.93 1.80 -10.76
CA LEU A 88 -14.57 2.69 -9.80
C LEU A 88 -14.93 4.06 -10.38
N GLU A 89 -14.51 4.40 -11.61
CA GLU A 89 -14.77 5.69 -12.26
C GLU A 89 -16.27 6.04 -12.41
N GLY A 90 -17.11 5.02 -12.55
CA GLY A 90 -18.57 5.19 -12.62
C GLY A 90 -19.25 5.33 -11.26
N GLN A 91 -18.52 5.22 -10.15
CA GLN A 91 -19.06 5.21 -8.79
C GLN A 91 -18.60 6.41 -7.95
N GLY A 92 -17.53 7.09 -8.35
CA GLY A 92 -16.98 8.23 -7.65
C GLY A 92 -15.90 8.94 -8.44
N ARG A 93 -15.35 10.01 -7.87
CA ARG A 93 -14.17 10.67 -8.40
C ARG A 93 -12.92 9.92 -7.91
N VAL A 94 -12.36 9.06 -8.75
CA VAL A 94 -11.12 8.34 -8.46
C VAL A 94 -9.92 9.28 -8.56
N ILE A 95 -9.08 9.34 -7.53
CA ILE A 95 -7.92 10.22 -7.44
C ILE A 95 -6.74 9.42 -6.90
N ALA A 96 -5.58 9.49 -7.55
CA ALA A 96 -4.34 8.91 -7.06
C ALA A 96 -3.21 9.94 -7.12
N PRO A 97 -2.76 10.52 -6.00
CA PRO A 97 -1.59 11.38 -5.97
C PRO A 97 -0.31 10.55 -6.05
N ASP A 98 0.75 11.16 -6.59
CA ASP A 98 2.12 10.76 -6.33
C ASP A 98 2.58 11.44 -5.04
N ASN A 99 3.00 10.68 -4.04
CA ASN A 99 3.56 11.24 -2.81
C ASN A 99 4.75 12.15 -3.14
N ILE A 100 4.97 13.19 -2.31
CA ILE A 100 6.11 14.08 -2.53
C ILE A 100 7.42 13.28 -2.60
N GLY A 101 8.24 13.53 -3.60
CA GLY A 101 9.46 12.76 -3.85
C GLY A 101 9.27 11.50 -4.71
N PHE A 102 8.05 11.08 -5.02
CA PHE A 102 7.73 9.88 -5.80
C PHE A 102 7.04 10.23 -7.12
N GLY A 103 7.07 9.30 -8.06
CA GLY A 103 6.41 9.44 -9.36
C GLY A 103 6.81 10.73 -10.07
N ARG A 104 5.82 11.53 -10.43
CA ARG A 104 5.98 12.81 -11.14
C ARG A 104 5.89 14.04 -10.21
N SER A 105 5.77 13.83 -8.89
CA SER A 105 5.83 14.90 -7.91
C SER A 105 7.25 15.45 -7.77
N ASP A 106 7.35 16.74 -7.43
CA ASP A 106 8.65 17.37 -7.17
C ASP A 106 9.41 16.63 -6.05
N GLN A 107 10.73 16.75 -6.08
CA GLN A 107 11.66 16.18 -5.09
C GLN A 107 12.38 17.31 -4.35
N PRO A 108 11.69 18.08 -3.48
CA PRO A 108 12.32 19.15 -2.70
C PRO A 108 13.34 18.58 -1.72
N ASP A 109 14.25 19.45 -1.25
CA ASP A 109 15.21 19.06 -0.21
C ASP A 109 14.50 18.94 1.15
N LEU A 110 14.07 17.73 1.47
CA LEU A 110 13.42 17.33 2.71
C LEU A 110 14.15 16.14 3.32
N ASP A 111 13.89 15.87 4.59
CA ASP A 111 14.33 14.62 5.21
C ASP A 111 13.47 13.41 4.84
N TYR A 112 12.31 13.67 4.25
CA TYR A 112 11.35 12.65 3.82
C TYR A 112 10.90 11.73 4.96
N THR A 113 10.81 12.29 6.16
CA THR A 113 10.22 11.61 7.32
C THR A 113 8.74 11.33 7.08
N PHE A 114 8.15 10.44 7.89
CA PHE A 114 6.70 10.26 7.90
C PHE A 114 5.96 11.60 8.06
N GLY A 115 6.44 12.46 8.97
CA GLY A 115 5.87 13.79 9.20
C GLY A 115 5.93 14.70 7.98
N ASP A 116 7.01 14.65 7.19
CA ASP A 116 7.11 15.40 5.94
C ASP A 116 6.08 14.94 4.93
N HIS A 117 5.98 13.65 4.68
CA HIS A 117 5.00 13.08 3.77
C HIS A 117 3.56 13.38 4.22
N TYR A 118 3.27 13.24 5.52
CA TYR A 118 1.93 13.51 6.05
C TYR A 118 1.54 14.99 5.88
N ARG A 119 2.46 15.94 6.12
CA ARG A 119 2.19 17.37 5.89
C ARG A 119 1.82 17.67 4.43
N TYR A 120 2.54 17.06 3.48
CA TYR A 120 2.23 17.22 2.06
C TYR A 120 0.90 16.57 1.68
N PHE A 121 0.61 15.38 2.19
CA PHE A 121 -0.65 14.67 1.96
C PHE A 121 -1.85 15.46 2.52
N ASP A 122 -1.80 15.89 3.78
CA ASP A 122 -2.87 16.70 4.40
C ASP A 122 -3.11 18.01 3.63
N ALA A 123 -2.03 18.69 3.23
CA ALA A 123 -2.13 19.91 2.44
C ALA A 123 -2.67 19.63 1.01
N PHE A 124 -2.39 18.48 0.40
CA PHE A 124 -2.98 18.04 -0.87
C PHE A 124 -4.50 17.87 -0.73
N VAL A 125 -4.95 17.13 0.30
CA VAL A 125 -6.39 16.93 0.58
C VAL A 125 -7.10 18.29 0.76
N LYS A 126 -6.51 19.19 1.54
CA LYS A 126 -7.04 20.54 1.77
C LYS A 126 -7.07 21.38 0.49
N LYS A 127 -6.02 21.30 -0.32
CA LYS A 127 -5.89 22.09 -1.56
C LYS A 127 -6.92 21.68 -2.61
N LEU A 128 -7.19 20.39 -2.76
CA LEU A 128 -8.24 19.87 -3.64
C LEU A 128 -9.62 19.91 -2.99
N ARG A 129 -9.73 20.34 -1.73
CA ARG A 129 -10.99 20.43 -0.96
C ARG A 129 -11.75 19.11 -0.92
N LEU A 130 -11.01 18.00 -0.79
CA LEU A 130 -11.63 16.68 -0.75
C LEU A 130 -12.47 16.52 0.52
N ARG A 131 -13.67 16.01 0.36
CA ARG A 131 -14.64 15.76 1.43
C ARG A 131 -15.29 14.40 1.21
N ASN A 132 -15.71 13.76 2.31
CA ASN A 132 -16.40 12.48 2.26
C ASN A 132 -15.58 11.40 1.54
N ILE A 133 -14.32 11.25 1.92
CA ILE A 133 -13.29 10.49 1.20
C ILE A 133 -13.43 9.01 1.49
N THR A 134 -13.47 8.17 0.45
CA THR A 134 -13.15 6.75 0.58
C THR A 134 -11.65 6.58 0.33
N LEU A 135 -10.92 6.09 1.35
CA LEU A 135 -9.49 5.85 1.28
C LEU A 135 -9.22 4.43 0.77
N VAL A 136 -8.37 4.28 -0.26
CA VAL A 136 -7.85 2.99 -0.75
C VAL A 136 -6.34 3.03 -0.59
N VAL A 137 -5.81 2.23 0.34
CA VAL A 137 -4.45 2.42 0.84
C VAL A 137 -3.59 1.15 0.77
N HIS A 138 -2.31 1.34 0.48
CA HIS A 138 -1.30 0.30 0.37
C HIS A 138 0.02 0.78 0.97
N ASP A 139 0.77 -0.10 1.64
CA ASP A 139 2.11 0.17 2.19
C ASP A 139 2.14 1.49 2.99
N TRP A 140 3.08 2.40 2.76
CA TRP A 140 3.13 3.71 3.44
C TRP A 140 1.92 4.61 3.14
N GLY A 141 1.24 4.40 2.03
CA GLY A 141 -0.06 5.05 1.79
C GLY A 141 -1.09 4.70 2.87
N SER A 142 -0.99 3.51 3.48
CA SER A 142 -1.82 3.14 4.63
C SER A 142 -1.45 3.92 5.89
N GLY A 143 -0.15 4.10 6.15
CA GLY A 143 0.29 4.94 7.26
C GLY A 143 -0.27 6.36 7.17
N LEU A 144 -0.15 6.98 5.99
CA LEU A 144 -0.68 8.33 5.74
C LEU A 144 -2.20 8.40 5.84
N GLY A 145 -2.89 7.48 5.15
CA GLY A 145 -4.36 7.46 5.07
C GLY A 145 -5.03 7.14 6.41
N LEU A 146 -4.54 6.14 7.13
CA LEU A 146 -5.09 5.75 8.43
C LEU A 146 -4.83 6.81 9.52
N HIS A 147 -3.64 7.42 9.49
CA HIS A 147 -3.37 8.55 10.37
C HIS A 147 -4.31 9.73 10.09
N TYR A 148 -4.54 10.04 8.81
CA TYR A 148 -5.50 11.07 8.41
C TYR A 148 -6.93 10.73 8.85
N ALA A 149 -7.40 9.49 8.62
CA ALA A 149 -8.73 9.04 8.99
C ALA A 149 -8.97 9.18 10.50
N ARG A 150 -8.01 8.76 11.33
CA ARG A 150 -8.09 8.91 12.78
C ARG A 150 -8.21 10.37 13.22
N LEU A 151 -7.52 11.29 12.54
CA LEU A 151 -7.53 12.72 12.88
C LEU A 151 -8.72 13.48 12.28
N ASN A 152 -9.33 12.94 11.24
CA ASN A 152 -10.42 13.57 10.49
C ASN A 152 -11.56 12.57 10.20
N PRO A 153 -12.11 11.89 11.22
CA PRO A 153 -13.10 10.82 11.01
C PRO A 153 -14.33 11.31 10.24
N ASP A 154 -14.80 12.53 10.49
CA ASP A 154 -15.95 13.14 9.81
C ASP A 154 -15.71 13.41 8.32
N ASN A 155 -14.46 13.34 7.84
CA ASN A 155 -14.11 13.54 6.45
C ASN A 155 -13.81 12.24 5.71
N VAL A 156 -13.86 11.09 6.40
CA VAL A 156 -13.58 9.78 5.82
C VAL A 156 -14.85 8.94 5.84
N LYS A 157 -15.35 8.66 4.64
CA LYS A 157 -16.57 7.88 4.40
C LYS A 157 -16.35 6.40 4.62
N ALA A 158 -15.18 5.89 4.19
CA ALA A 158 -14.87 4.47 4.21
C ALA A 158 -13.37 4.23 3.99
N ILE A 159 -12.89 3.04 4.31
CA ILE A 159 -11.48 2.65 4.21
C ILE A 159 -11.38 1.30 3.50
N VAL A 160 -10.41 1.20 2.58
CA VAL A 160 -9.96 -0.07 1.98
C VAL A 160 -8.47 -0.22 2.23
N THR A 161 -8.07 -1.32 2.84
CA THR A 161 -6.65 -1.62 3.10
C THR A 161 -6.21 -2.88 2.37
N MET A 162 -4.95 -2.89 1.93
CA MET A 162 -4.27 -4.06 1.39
C MET A 162 -2.76 -3.91 1.61
N GLU A 163 -2.09 -4.96 2.06
CA GLU A 163 -0.65 -4.98 2.34
C GLU A 163 -0.17 -3.72 3.08
N SER A 164 -0.88 -3.43 4.17
CA SER A 164 -0.84 -2.18 4.93
C SER A 164 0.08 -2.27 6.14
N ILE A 165 0.57 -1.12 6.61
CA ILE A 165 1.41 -0.98 7.81
C ILE A 165 0.51 -0.96 9.05
N ILE A 166 0.02 -2.12 9.47
CA ILE A 166 -0.91 -2.30 10.59
C ILE A 166 -0.58 -3.54 11.43
N ALA A 167 -1.21 -3.65 12.58
CA ALA A 167 -1.16 -4.86 13.41
C ALA A 167 -1.72 -6.09 12.64
N PRO A 168 -1.31 -7.32 12.99
CA PRO A 168 -0.47 -7.66 14.14
C PRO A 168 1.04 -7.49 13.90
N LEU A 169 1.47 -7.21 12.67
CA LEU A 169 2.89 -7.19 12.31
C LEU A 169 3.58 -5.89 12.72
N ILE A 170 2.91 -4.75 12.53
CA ILE A 170 3.47 -3.41 12.74
C ILE A 170 2.57 -2.58 13.67
N PRO A 171 3.15 -1.95 14.72
CA PRO A 171 4.56 -1.83 15.05
C PRO A 171 5.14 -3.13 15.61
N ALA A 172 6.40 -3.43 15.28
CA ALA A 172 7.08 -4.62 15.77
C ALA A 172 7.90 -4.31 17.03
N GLU A 173 7.86 -5.19 18.02
CA GLU A 173 8.63 -5.04 19.27
C GLU A 173 10.14 -5.10 19.06
N SER A 174 10.59 -5.88 18.07
CA SER A 174 12.00 -6.02 17.67
C SER A 174 12.10 -6.59 16.25
N TYR A 175 13.30 -6.68 15.71
CA TYR A 175 13.53 -7.36 14.43
C TYR A 175 13.22 -8.86 14.51
N GLU A 176 13.41 -9.48 15.67
CA GLU A 176 13.15 -10.90 15.93
C GLU A 176 11.65 -11.21 16.02
N ALA A 177 10.82 -10.21 16.30
CA ALA A 177 9.36 -10.35 16.29
C ALA A 177 8.76 -10.39 14.88
N LEU A 178 9.54 -9.97 13.88
CA LEU A 178 9.17 -10.07 12.47
C LEU A 178 9.50 -11.46 11.91
N PRO A 179 8.86 -11.89 10.82
CA PRO A 179 9.37 -13.01 10.03
C PRO A 179 10.86 -12.81 9.72
N LYS A 180 11.64 -13.88 9.85
CA LYS A 180 13.11 -13.79 9.84
C LYS A 180 13.66 -12.99 8.66
N GLU A 181 13.17 -13.27 7.47
CA GLU A 181 13.62 -12.62 6.23
C GLU A 181 13.32 -11.11 6.24
N LEU A 182 12.16 -10.74 6.76
CA LEU A 182 11.74 -9.35 6.88
C LEU A 182 12.55 -8.61 7.96
N GLY A 183 12.78 -9.25 9.10
CA GLY A 183 13.63 -8.71 10.17
C GLY A 183 15.08 -8.50 9.72
N ASP A 184 15.66 -9.46 9.02
CA ASP A 184 17.00 -9.37 8.46
C ASP A 184 17.10 -8.29 7.36
N PHE A 185 16.06 -8.17 6.53
CA PHE A 185 15.96 -7.12 5.54
C PHE A 185 15.98 -5.74 6.20
N PHE A 186 15.10 -5.46 7.16
CA PHE A 186 15.07 -4.16 7.84
C PHE A 186 16.37 -3.86 8.60
N ARG A 187 16.99 -4.88 9.21
CA ARG A 187 18.29 -4.71 9.88
C ARG A 187 19.38 -4.29 8.88
N THR A 188 19.36 -4.88 7.69
CA THR A 188 20.33 -4.58 6.62
C THR A 188 20.12 -3.19 6.02
N VAL A 189 18.88 -2.84 5.65
CA VAL A 189 18.60 -1.54 5.00
C VAL A 189 18.69 -0.35 5.97
N ARG A 190 18.60 -0.60 7.27
CA ARG A 190 18.77 0.42 8.31
C ARG A 190 20.20 0.52 8.84
N ASP A 191 21.08 -0.38 8.46
CA ASP A 191 22.52 -0.19 8.67
C ASP A 191 23.03 0.95 7.79
N PRO A 192 23.70 1.98 8.34
CA PRO A 192 24.05 3.18 7.58
C PRO A 192 24.91 2.90 6.33
N ALA A 193 25.83 1.93 6.40
CA ALA A 193 26.73 1.61 5.28
C ALA A 193 26.06 0.68 4.27
N GLN A 194 25.45 -0.41 4.75
CA GLN A 194 24.78 -1.40 3.90
C GLN A 194 23.51 -0.83 3.28
N GLY A 195 22.69 -0.10 4.06
CA GLY A 195 21.47 0.54 3.57
C GLY A 195 21.79 1.57 2.50
N ARG A 196 22.78 2.46 2.73
CA ARG A 196 23.20 3.40 1.70
C ARG A 196 23.61 2.68 0.41
N LYS A 197 24.43 1.62 0.52
CA LYS A 197 24.85 0.86 -0.66
C LYS A 197 23.66 0.27 -1.42
N LEU A 198 22.78 -0.42 -0.71
CA LEU A 198 21.62 -1.09 -1.33
C LEU A 198 20.62 -0.07 -1.90
N LEU A 199 20.25 0.95 -1.12
CA LEU A 199 19.10 1.80 -1.45
C LEU A 199 19.49 2.98 -2.33
N ILE A 200 20.69 3.58 -2.11
CA ILE A 200 21.15 4.74 -2.89
C ILE A 200 22.01 4.30 -4.07
N GLU A 201 23.02 3.42 -3.85
CA GLU A 201 23.96 3.06 -4.92
C GLU A 201 23.35 2.05 -5.89
N ASP A 202 22.76 0.96 -5.35
CA ASP A 202 22.26 -0.17 -6.14
C ASP A 202 20.77 -0.02 -6.53
N ASN A 203 20.04 1.00 -6.04
CA ASN A 203 18.61 1.22 -6.28
C ASN A 203 17.73 -0.01 -5.97
N PHE A 204 18.08 -0.75 -4.92
CA PHE A 204 17.54 -2.09 -4.66
C PHE A 204 16.01 -2.12 -4.51
N PHE A 205 15.38 -1.07 -3.97
CA PHE A 205 13.91 -1.08 -3.86
C PHE A 205 13.23 -1.17 -5.24
N VAL A 206 13.76 -0.48 -6.23
CA VAL A 206 13.20 -0.50 -7.59
C VAL A 206 13.67 -1.73 -8.37
N GLU A 207 14.98 -2.05 -8.29
CA GLU A 207 15.57 -3.08 -9.14
C GLU A 207 15.45 -4.49 -8.57
N GLY A 208 15.25 -4.62 -7.25
CA GLY A 208 15.23 -5.92 -6.57
C GLY A 208 13.96 -6.18 -5.77
N ALA A 209 13.59 -5.27 -4.85
CA ALA A 209 12.44 -5.49 -3.98
C ALA A 209 11.11 -5.43 -4.75
N LEU A 210 10.92 -4.43 -5.59
CA LEU A 210 9.66 -4.31 -6.37
C LEU A 210 9.39 -5.57 -7.19
N PRO A 211 10.25 -6.03 -8.10
CA PRO A 211 9.98 -7.26 -8.86
C PRO A 211 10.02 -8.52 -7.97
N GLY A 212 10.76 -8.51 -6.86
CA GLY A 212 10.86 -9.64 -5.93
C GLY A 212 9.62 -9.86 -5.06
N PHE A 213 8.79 -8.83 -4.88
CA PHE A 213 7.54 -8.88 -4.12
C PHE A 213 6.28 -8.83 -5.01
N ILE A 214 6.41 -9.22 -6.28
CA ILE A 214 5.33 -9.50 -7.23
C ILE A 214 5.40 -10.99 -7.57
N SER A 215 4.30 -11.70 -7.52
CA SER A 215 4.25 -13.14 -7.75
C SER A 215 4.41 -13.52 -9.24
N ARG A 216 3.98 -12.64 -10.13
CA ARG A 216 4.13 -12.79 -11.57
C ARG A 216 5.34 -12.02 -12.09
N PRO A 217 5.90 -12.32 -13.26
CA PRO A 217 6.89 -11.48 -13.89
C PRO A 217 6.35 -10.06 -14.11
N LEU A 218 7.05 -9.05 -13.60
CA LEU A 218 6.73 -7.65 -13.87
C LEU A 218 7.11 -7.33 -15.33
N ASP A 219 6.16 -6.75 -16.07
CA ASP A 219 6.41 -6.27 -17.42
C ASP A 219 7.53 -5.19 -17.43
N GLN A 220 8.42 -5.26 -18.43
CA GLN A 220 9.56 -4.35 -18.49
C GLN A 220 9.12 -2.88 -18.63
N ALA A 221 8.07 -2.60 -19.42
CA ALA A 221 7.58 -1.24 -19.58
C ALA A 221 6.98 -0.72 -18.25
N ALA A 222 6.28 -1.57 -17.50
CA ALA A 222 5.81 -1.20 -16.16
C ALA A 222 6.97 -0.96 -15.19
N HIS A 223 8.00 -1.80 -15.23
CA HIS A 223 9.18 -1.62 -14.38
C HIS A 223 9.93 -0.32 -14.71
N ASP A 224 10.02 0.04 -15.99
CA ASP A 224 10.67 1.28 -16.43
C ASP A 224 9.93 2.53 -15.93
N VAL A 225 8.60 2.51 -15.88
CA VAL A 225 7.80 3.60 -15.29
C VAL A 225 8.09 3.76 -13.79
N TYR A 226 8.19 2.67 -13.03
CA TYR A 226 8.56 2.74 -11.61
C TYR A 226 10.01 3.18 -11.40
N ARG A 227 10.91 2.87 -12.33
CA ARG A 227 12.33 3.23 -12.29
C ARG A 227 12.60 4.69 -12.60
N GLU A 228 11.82 5.29 -13.49
CA GLU A 228 12.06 6.63 -14.05
C GLU A 228 12.36 7.70 -12.97
N PRO A 229 11.61 7.80 -11.84
CA PRO A 229 11.88 8.82 -10.82
C PRO A 229 13.20 8.65 -10.07
N PHE A 230 13.82 7.46 -10.16
CA PHE A 230 14.95 7.03 -9.35
C PHE A 230 16.20 6.68 -10.18
N LEU A 231 16.30 7.19 -11.39
CA LEU A 231 17.47 6.98 -12.26
C LEU A 231 18.73 7.57 -11.63
N GLU A 232 18.63 8.77 -11.09
CA GLU A 232 19.74 9.46 -10.43
C GLU A 232 19.85 9.09 -8.97
N LYS A 233 21.08 8.92 -8.46
CA LYS A 233 21.30 8.59 -7.03
C LYS A 233 20.78 9.67 -6.09
N SER A 234 20.83 10.93 -6.49
CA SER A 234 20.33 12.08 -5.75
C SER A 234 18.82 12.05 -5.56
N SER A 235 18.09 11.34 -6.43
CA SER A 235 16.63 11.21 -6.37
C SER A 235 16.14 10.04 -5.50
N ARG A 236 17.02 9.38 -4.72
CA ARG A 236 16.71 8.19 -3.93
C ARG A 236 16.67 8.43 -2.41
N LYS A 237 16.73 9.69 -1.96
CA LYS A 237 16.73 10.04 -0.52
C LYS A 237 15.47 9.52 0.19
N GLN A 238 14.30 9.71 -0.40
CA GLN A 238 13.02 9.24 0.13
C GLN A 238 12.91 7.72 0.17
N VAL A 239 13.46 7.05 -0.85
CA VAL A 239 13.49 5.57 -0.89
C VAL A 239 14.39 5.00 0.21
N ASN A 240 15.44 5.72 0.59
CA ASN A 240 16.30 5.37 1.71
C ASN A 240 15.65 5.70 3.06
N GLN A 241 14.82 6.75 3.15
CA GLN A 241 14.22 7.18 4.41
C GLN A 241 13.05 6.29 4.85
N TRP A 242 12.14 5.91 3.97
CA TRP A 242 10.96 5.14 4.34
C TRP A 242 11.21 3.87 5.16
N PRO A 243 12.23 3.01 4.86
CA PRO A 243 12.55 1.88 5.73
C PRO A 243 13.01 2.28 7.12
N ASN A 244 13.60 3.48 7.26
CA ASN A 244 14.00 4.01 8.55
C ASN A 244 12.81 4.54 9.38
N GLU A 245 11.69 4.82 8.74
CA GLU A 245 10.43 5.19 9.40
C GLU A 245 9.62 3.99 9.90
N MET A 246 9.93 2.75 9.47
CA MET A 246 9.22 1.55 9.93
C MET A 246 9.39 1.37 11.44
N PRO A 247 8.31 1.36 12.25
CA PRO A 247 8.43 1.33 13.70
C PRO A 247 8.77 -0.08 14.21
N ILE A 248 10.05 -0.31 14.40
CA ILE A 248 10.61 -1.56 14.96
C ILE A 248 11.40 -1.20 16.22
N GLY A 249 11.13 -1.88 17.35
CA GLY A 249 11.76 -1.60 18.62
C GLY A 249 11.50 -0.18 19.13
N ARG A 250 10.31 0.37 18.81
CA ARG A 250 9.89 1.76 19.09
C ARG A 250 10.74 2.84 18.40
N VAL A 251 11.42 2.51 17.34
CA VAL A 251 12.24 3.46 16.57
C VAL A 251 11.76 3.51 15.12
N PRO A 252 11.43 4.71 14.57
CA PRO A 252 11.32 6.01 15.28
C PRO A 252 10.13 6.06 16.22
N GLN A 253 10.30 6.71 17.37
CA GLN A 253 9.25 6.82 18.40
C GLN A 253 7.99 7.51 17.84
N GLN A 254 8.16 8.59 17.07
CA GLN A 254 7.04 9.33 16.48
C GLN A 254 6.17 8.43 15.60
N THR A 255 6.78 7.67 14.68
CA THR A 255 6.06 6.78 13.78
C THR A 255 5.46 5.61 14.55
N HIS A 256 6.16 5.09 15.55
CA HIS A 256 5.60 4.07 16.46
C HIS A 256 4.32 4.55 17.13
N ASP A 257 4.30 5.75 17.70
CA ASP A 257 3.14 6.28 18.40
C ASP A 257 1.96 6.54 17.44
N ILE A 258 2.25 7.00 16.21
CA ILE A 258 1.26 7.21 15.18
C ILE A 258 0.62 5.88 14.75
N VAL A 259 1.44 4.86 14.46
CA VAL A 259 0.98 3.54 14.04
C VAL A 259 0.18 2.86 15.14
N SER A 260 0.65 2.92 16.38
CA SER A 260 -0.07 2.39 17.54
C SER A 260 -1.43 3.07 17.73
N ALA A 261 -1.48 4.40 17.55
CA ALA A 261 -2.70 5.18 17.74
C ALA A 261 -3.76 4.87 16.67
N TYR A 262 -3.39 4.72 15.40
CA TYR A 262 -4.39 4.36 14.40
C TYR A 262 -4.78 2.87 14.45
N ASN A 263 -3.89 1.96 14.88
CA ASN A 263 -4.28 0.57 15.15
C ASN A 263 -5.36 0.49 16.26
N ALA A 264 -5.16 1.21 17.37
CA ALA A 264 -6.15 1.28 18.42
C ALA A 264 -7.48 1.92 17.95
N TRP A 265 -7.42 2.93 17.09
CA TRP A 265 -8.59 3.55 16.49
C TRP A 265 -9.35 2.60 15.56
N LEU A 266 -8.64 1.78 14.75
CA LEU A 266 -9.25 0.78 13.87
C LEU A 266 -10.07 -0.28 14.61
N GLU A 267 -9.75 -0.58 15.87
CA GLU A 267 -10.55 -1.51 16.70
C GLU A 267 -11.91 -0.95 17.09
N THR A 268 -12.06 0.38 17.15
CA THR A 268 -13.22 1.05 17.75
C THR A 268 -13.99 1.97 16.81
N THR A 269 -13.49 2.20 15.60
CA THR A 269 -14.15 3.09 14.64
C THR A 269 -15.38 2.45 14.01
N ASP A 270 -16.43 3.26 13.83
CA ASP A 270 -17.61 2.88 13.04
C ASP A 270 -17.42 3.09 11.54
N THR A 271 -16.27 3.64 11.12
CA THR A 271 -15.96 3.86 9.70
C THR A 271 -15.95 2.52 8.96
N PRO A 272 -16.77 2.32 7.92
CA PRO A 272 -16.79 1.08 7.15
C PRO A 272 -15.40 0.75 6.60
N TRP A 273 -14.94 -0.48 6.81
CA TRP A 273 -13.62 -0.92 6.45
C TRP A 273 -13.65 -2.23 5.65
N LEU A 274 -13.13 -2.19 4.43
CA LEU A 274 -12.85 -3.38 3.62
C LEU A 274 -11.36 -3.74 3.73
N PHE A 275 -11.08 -4.91 4.26
CA PHE A 275 -9.72 -5.45 4.37
C PHE A 275 -9.49 -6.49 3.26
N LEU A 276 -8.66 -6.15 2.27
CA LEU A 276 -8.27 -7.05 1.20
C LEU A 276 -6.98 -7.79 1.58
N TYR A 277 -6.97 -9.10 1.38
CA TYR A 277 -5.79 -9.92 1.67
C TYR A 277 -5.48 -10.92 0.55
N ALA A 278 -4.18 -11.15 0.35
CA ALA A 278 -3.65 -12.16 -0.58
C ALA A 278 -3.02 -13.33 0.18
N SER A 279 -2.68 -14.39 -0.54
CA SER A 279 -1.89 -15.48 0.00
C SER A 279 -0.68 -15.74 -0.91
N PRO A 280 0.55 -15.84 -0.35
CA PRO A 280 0.85 -15.78 1.08
C PRO A 280 0.74 -14.40 1.72
N GLY A 281 0.73 -13.29 0.92
CA GLY A 281 0.89 -11.93 1.41
C GLY A 281 2.30 -11.66 1.94
N ALA A 282 2.60 -10.42 2.28
CA ALA A 282 3.87 -10.06 2.90
C ALA A 282 3.68 -9.34 4.24
N LEU A 283 2.92 -8.23 4.26
CA LEU A 283 2.59 -7.52 5.49
C LEU A 283 1.25 -7.99 6.08
N ASN A 284 0.30 -8.33 5.23
CA ASN A 284 -1.04 -8.73 5.65
C ASN A 284 -1.42 -10.13 5.13
N PRO A 285 -0.80 -11.19 5.65
CA PRO A 285 -1.18 -12.57 5.31
C PRO A 285 -2.61 -12.90 5.77
N PRO A 286 -3.20 -14.04 5.36
CA PRO A 286 -4.55 -14.44 5.78
C PRO A 286 -4.79 -14.35 7.29
N ALA A 287 -3.82 -14.67 8.12
CA ALA A 287 -3.90 -14.54 9.59
C ALA A 287 -4.13 -13.10 10.07
N ALA A 288 -3.70 -12.09 9.30
CA ALA A 288 -3.99 -10.70 9.62
C ALA A 288 -5.48 -10.36 9.41
N ALA A 289 -6.13 -10.97 8.41
CA ALA A 289 -7.57 -10.82 8.22
C ALA A 289 -8.36 -11.43 9.39
N GLU A 290 -7.95 -12.60 9.88
CA GLU A 290 -8.53 -13.25 11.07
C GLU A 290 -8.33 -12.37 12.31
N TYR A 291 -7.12 -11.83 12.50
CA TYR A 291 -6.79 -10.93 13.60
C TYR A 291 -7.73 -9.72 13.67
N TRP A 292 -7.94 -9.05 12.53
CA TRP A 292 -8.76 -7.84 12.46
C TRP A 292 -10.27 -8.14 12.51
N THR A 293 -10.74 -9.21 11.89
CA THR A 293 -12.15 -9.65 11.98
C THR A 293 -12.56 -9.93 13.43
N ALA A 294 -11.63 -10.39 14.26
CA ALA A 294 -11.90 -10.64 15.68
C ALA A 294 -11.90 -9.36 16.55
N ARG A 295 -11.44 -8.22 16.06
CA ARG A 295 -11.19 -7.00 16.86
C ARG A 295 -11.92 -5.77 16.38
N ALA A 296 -11.99 -5.56 15.08
CA ALA A 296 -12.60 -4.37 14.50
C ALA A 296 -14.12 -4.48 14.49
N GLN A 297 -14.82 -3.38 14.75
CA GLN A 297 -16.29 -3.37 14.87
C GLN A 297 -16.99 -3.38 13.52
N ASN A 298 -16.45 -2.67 12.51
CA ASN A 298 -17.10 -2.48 11.22
C ASN A 298 -16.16 -2.85 10.08
N ILE A 299 -15.82 -4.14 9.96
CA ILE A 299 -14.90 -4.67 8.97
C ILE A 299 -15.55 -5.76 8.13
N GLU A 300 -15.32 -5.68 6.82
CA GLU A 300 -15.49 -6.78 5.89
C GLU A 300 -14.12 -7.22 5.37
N THR A 301 -13.94 -8.51 5.09
CA THR A 301 -12.69 -9.03 4.52
C THR A 301 -12.95 -9.69 3.18
N ALA A 302 -12.00 -9.56 2.24
CA ALA A 302 -12.09 -10.24 0.96
C ALA A 302 -10.72 -10.81 0.53
N TYR A 303 -10.72 -12.09 0.19
CA TYR A 303 -9.57 -12.75 -0.41
C TYR A 303 -9.46 -12.36 -1.88
N ILE A 304 -8.30 -11.83 -2.28
CA ILE A 304 -8.08 -11.34 -3.65
C ILE A 304 -7.25 -12.29 -4.52
N GLY A 305 -6.80 -13.41 -4.00
CA GLY A 305 -6.01 -14.40 -4.74
C GLY A 305 -4.56 -14.51 -4.28
N ALA A 306 -3.74 -15.19 -5.08
CA ALA A 306 -2.31 -15.32 -4.82
C ALA A 306 -1.62 -13.98 -5.08
N GLY A 307 -0.74 -13.58 -4.16
CA GLY A 307 0.00 -12.33 -4.27
C GLY A 307 0.98 -12.15 -3.12
N LEU A 308 1.94 -11.26 -3.32
CA LEU A 308 2.91 -10.87 -2.31
C LEU A 308 2.60 -9.44 -1.81
N HIS A 309 3.59 -8.51 -1.88
CA HIS A 309 3.37 -7.17 -1.37
C HIS A 309 2.70 -6.24 -2.38
N TYR A 310 3.15 -6.26 -3.65
CA TYR A 310 2.54 -5.40 -4.68
C TYR A 310 1.37 -6.11 -5.35
N VAL A 311 0.36 -6.43 -4.54
CA VAL A 311 -0.84 -7.17 -4.96
C VAL A 311 -1.61 -6.52 -6.11
N GLN A 312 -1.42 -5.22 -6.32
CA GLN A 312 -1.99 -4.46 -7.44
C GLN A 312 -1.41 -4.89 -8.78
N GLU A 313 -0.17 -5.39 -8.80
CA GLU A 313 0.45 -5.98 -9.98
C GLU A 313 0.08 -7.46 -10.13
N ASP A 314 -0.27 -8.14 -9.03
CA ASP A 314 -0.66 -9.55 -9.06
C ASP A 314 -2.15 -9.73 -9.38
N GLN A 315 -3.04 -8.98 -8.72
CA GLN A 315 -4.49 -9.22 -8.70
C GLN A 315 -5.33 -7.94 -8.94
N PRO A 316 -4.98 -7.05 -9.89
CA PRO A 316 -5.65 -5.75 -10.02
C PRO A 316 -7.16 -5.86 -10.24
N TYR A 317 -7.59 -6.87 -11.02
CA TYR A 317 -9.01 -7.06 -11.34
C TYR A 317 -9.82 -7.62 -10.16
N ALA A 318 -9.22 -8.50 -9.35
CA ALA A 318 -9.86 -8.99 -8.13
C ALA A 318 -10.03 -7.86 -7.13
N ILE A 319 -8.99 -7.03 -6.97
CA ILE A 319 -9.01 -5.83 -6.13
C ILE A 319 -10.10 -4.86 -6.62
N GLY A 320 -10.07 -4.50 -7.91
CA GLY A 320 -11.01 -3.56 -8.49
C GLY A 320 -12.46 -3.99 -8.34
N ARG A 321 -12.77 -5.28 -8.58
CA ARG A 321 -14.11 -5.85 -8.39
C ARG A 321 -14.51 -5.85 -6.91
N ALA A 322 -13.65 -6.32 -6.02
CA ALA A 322 -13.96 -6.38 -4.59
C ALA A 322 -14.32 -5.00 -4.04
N ILE A 323 -13.53 -3.97 -4.38
CA ILE A 323 -13.81 -2.59 -3.97
C ILE A 323 -15.12 -2.08 -4.60
N SER A 324 -15.29 -2.30 -5.91
CA SER A 324 -16.47 -1.84 -6.66
C SER A 324 -17.77 -2.44 -6.12
N ASP A 325 -17.77 -3.76 -5.83
CA ASP A 325 -18.94 -4.46 -5.32
C ASP A 325 -19.27 -4.03 -3.89
N TRP A 326 -18.25 -3.89 -3.05
CA TRP A 326 -18.41 -3.39 -1.68
C TRP A 326 -18.91 -1.95 -1.64
N TYR A 327 -18.31 -1.06 -2.43
CA TYR A 327 -18.68 0.36 -2.48
C TYR A 327 -20.14 0.55 -2.94
N ARG A 328 -20.62 -0.25 -3.90
CA ARG A 328 -22.03 -0.22 -4.33
C ARG A 328 -23.00 -0.62 -3.20
N ARG A 329 -22.66 -1.63 -2.38
CA ARG A 329 -23.47 -1.99 -1.20
C ARG A 329 -23.51 -0.85 -0.19
N LEU A 330 -22.35 -0.28 0.11
CA LEU A 330 -22.22 0.84 1.02
C LEU A 330 -23.05 2.08 0.60
N GLU A 331 -23.19 2.32 -0.70
CA GLU A 331 -24.02 3.41 -1.21
C GLU A 331 -25.52 3.09 -1.21
N ALA A 332 -25.88 1.81 -1.32
CA ALA A 332 -27.28 1.38 -1.32
C ALA A 332 -27.89 1.35 0.11
N GLU A 333 -27.08 1.34 1.14
CA GLU A 333 -27.50 1.32 2.56
C GLU A 333 -27.74 2.73 3.13
N LYS A 334 -27.48 3.79 2.37
CA LYS A 334 -27.75 5.20 2.71
C LYS A 334 -29.14 5.66 2.27
#